data_cec460d95ce2132d81946b086a3d6eb7
#
_entry.id   cec460d95ce2132d81946b086a3d6eb7
#
_cell.length_a   1.000
_cell.length_b   1.000
_cell.length_c   1.000
_cell.angle_alpha   90.00
_cell.angle_beta   90.00
_cell.angle_gamma   90.00
#
_symmetry.space_group_name_H-M   'P 1'
#
loop_
_entity.id
_entity.type
_entity.pdbx_description
1 polymer ?
#
loop_
_entity_poly.entity_id
_entity_poly.type
_entity_poly.pdbx_seq_one_letter_code
_entity_poly.pdbx_strand_id
1 'polypeptide(L)'
;MIQEYQLRILPETAANEQRLKEYLIQEKGLNIRDITATRILKRSIDARQRTIFVNLTVRVYLNEMPKEGEYRETIYNNVSDKPQVVVVGAGPGGLFAALRLIELGLRPVIVERGKNVRDRKKDLALIGREQTVNPESNYSFGEGGAGAYSDGKLYTRSKKRGNVDKILNVFCQHGASPSILVDAHPHIGTDKLPRVIENMRNTIIACGGEVHFETRMDALIIENDEVKGIETNTGQTLLGPVILATGHSARDVYRWLAANQVEIEAKGIAVGVRLEHPAELIDRIQYH
;
A
#
# COMPACT_ATOMS: atom_id res chain seq x y z
N MET A 1 -25.27 3.51 -23.32
CA MET A 1 -25.87 2.45 -22.43
C MET A 1 -24.76 1.59 -21.86
N ILE A 2 -24.82 1.29 -20.54
CA ILE A 2 -23.82 0.44 -19.85
C ILE A 2 -24.43 -0.91 -19.51
N GLN A 3 -23.69 -2.00 -19.77
CA GLN A 3 -24.07 -3.35 -19.42
C GLN A 3 -22.92 -4.05 -18.70
N GLU A 4 -23.22 -4.92 -17.73
CA GLU A 4 -22.22 -5.71 -17.00
C GLU A 4 -22.46 -7.19 -17.21
N TYR A 5 -21.37 -7.91 -17.48
CA TYR A 5 -21.38 -9.34 -17.72
C TYR A 5 -20.45 -10.08 -16.76
N GLN A 6 -20.91 -11.16 -16.21
CA GLN A 6 -20.07 -12.13 -15.52
C GLN A 6 -19.71 -13.24 -16.52
N LEU A 7 -18.41 -13.44 -16.71
CA LEU A 7 -17.87 -14.37 -17.70
C LEU A 7 -16.98 -15.39 -16.99
N ARG A 8 -16.99 -16.62 -17.49
CA ARG A 8 -16.04 -17.67 -17.14
C ARG A 8 -15.44 -18.18 -18.45
N ILE A 9 -14.25 -17.72 -18.76
CA ILE A 9 -13.61 -17.87 -20.07
C ILE A 9 -12.19 -18.41 -19.95
N LEU A 10 -11.63 -18.88 -21.07
CA LEU A 10 -10.27 -19.37 -21.12
C LEU A 10 -9.25 -18.22 -20.90
N PRO A 11 -8.06 -18.50 -20.32
CA PRO A 11 -7.03 -17.50 -20.08
C PRO A 11 -6.64 -16.71 -21.32
N GLU A 12 -6.55 -17.35 -22.47
CA GLU A 12 -6.20 -16.73 -23.75
C GLU A 12 -7.21 -15.65 -24.19
N THR A 13 -8.49 -15.91 -23.94
CA THR A 13 -9.56 -14.95 -24.23
C THR A 13 -9.55 -13.81 -23.21
N ALA A 14 -9.32 -14.15 -21.93
CA ALA A 14 -9.27 -13.15 -20.85
C ALA A 14 -8.07 -12.20 -20.93
N ALA A 15 -6.96 -12.65 -21.51
CA ALA A 15 -5.71 -11.87 -21.63
C ALA A 15 -5.67 -10.95 -22.86
N ASN A 16 -6.61 -11.09 -23.81
CA ASN A 16 -6.62 -10.36 -25.06
C ASN A 16 -7.92 -9.59 -25.24
N GLU A 17 -7.82 -8.25 -25.29
CA GLU A 17 -8.98 -7.37 -25.41
C GLU A 17 -9.81 -7.64 -26.68
N GLN A 18 -9.16 -7.93 -27.80
CA GLN A 18 -9.85 -8.22 -29.06
C GLN A 18 -10.64 -9.54 -28.95
N ARG A 19 -10.04 -10.61 -28.44
CA ARG A 19 -10.71 -11.89 -28.21
C ARG A 19 -11.85 -11.77 -27.21
N LEU A 20 -11.70 -10.95 -26.20
CA LEU A 20 -12.77 -10.66 -25.24
C LEU A 20 -13.96 -9.96 -25.92
N LYS A 21 -13.69 -8.99 -26.80
CA LYS A 21 -14.73 -8.33 -27.60
C LYS A 21 -15.44 -9.30 -28.55
N GLU A 22 -14.69 -10.14 -29.24
CA GLU A 22 -15.23 -11.19 -30.11
C GLU A 22 -16.12 -12.16 -29.34
N TYR A 23 -15.69 -12.60 -28.15
CA TYR A 23 -16.48 -13.44 -27.26
C TYR A 23 -17.80 -12.76 -26.85
N LEU A 24 -17.74 -11.46 -26.48
CA LEU A 24 -18.94 -10.68 -26.11
C LEU A 24 -19.93 -10.54 -27.28
N ILE A 25 -19.43 -10.41 -28.50
CA ILE A 25 -20.25 -10.36 -29.71
C ILE A 25 -20.94 -11.71 -29.94
N GLN A 26 -20.18 -12.79 -29.93
CA GLN A 26 -20.69 -14.15 -30.25
C GLN A 26 -21.64 -14.69 -29.18
N GLU A 27 -21.25 -14.59 -27.90
CA GLU A 27 -21.96 -15.23 -26.80
C GLU A 27 -23.03 -14.35 -26.14
N LYS A 28 -22.92 -13.01 -26.28
CA LYS A 28 -23.87 -12.06 -25.69
C LYS A 28 -24.70 -11.32 -26.72
N GLY A 29 -24.51 -11.61 -28.03
CA GLY A 29 -25.26 -10.98 -29.11
C GLY A 29 -25.05 -9.49 -29.27
N LEU A 30 -23.88 -8.98 -28.85
CA LEU A 30 -23.57 -7.55 -28.96
C LEU A 30 -23.14 -7.21 -30.39
N ASN A 31 -23.49 -6.00 -30.83
CA ASN A 31 -23.01 -5.50 -32.12
C ASN A 31 -21.64 -4.84 -31.93
N ILE A 32 -20.64 -5.22 -32.71
CA ILE A 32 -19.29 -4.67 -32.64
C ILE A 32 -19.27 -3.15 -32.79
N ARG A 33 -20.14 -2.59 -33.62
CA ARG A 33 -20.21 -1.14 -33.90
C ARG A 33 -20.69 -0.33 -32.69
N ASP A 34 -21.42 -0.97 -31.78
CA ASP A 34 -21.98 -0.33 -30.60
C ASP A 34 -21.00 -0.37 -29.40
N ILE A 35 -20.04 -1.29 -29.40
CA ILE A 35 -19.06 -1.42 -28.32
C ILE A 35 -18.00 -0.33 -28.45
N THR A 36 -18.11 0.69 -27.63
CA THR A 36 -17.17 1.82 -27.60
C THR A 36 -15.96 1.51 -26.71
N ALA A 37 -16.19 0.85 -25.56
CA ALA A 37 -15.13 0.45 -24.64
C ALA A 37 -15.56 -0.75 -23.80
N THR A 38 -14.57 -1.46 -23.27
CA THR A 38 -14.75 -2.50 -22.26
C THR A 38 -13.88 -2.19 -21.05
N ARG A 39 -14.37 -2.45 -19.83
CA ARG A 39 -13.61 -2.32 -18.59
C ARG A 39 -13.78 -3.55 -17.73
N ILE A 40 -12.67 -4.18 -17.35
CA ILE A 40 -12.67 -5.25 -16.36
C ILE A 40 -12.90 -4.63 -14.98
N LEU A 41 -13.93 -5.09 -14.27
CA LEU A 41 -14.25 -4.66 -12.91
C LEU A 41 -13.73 -5.65 -11.86
N LYS A 42 -13.61 -6.94 -12.25
CA LYS A 42 -13.12 -8.01 -11.37
C LYS A 42 -12.48 -9.11 -12.19
N ARG A 43 -11.37 -9.65 -11.69
CA ARG A 43 -10.65 -10.76 -12.31
C ARG A 43 -10.18 -11.76 -11.26
N SER A 44 -10.41 -13.05 -11.48
CA SER A 44 -9.85 -14.13 -10.66
C SER A 44 -9.59 -15.37 -11.49
N ILE A 45 -8.56 -16.14 -11.14
CA ILE A 45 -8.22 -17.41 -11.76
C ILE A 45 -8.99 -18.52 -11.03
N ASP A 46 -9.60 -19.42 -11.78
CA ASP A 46 -10.22 -20.65 -11.29
C ASP A 46 -9.46 -21.87 -11.82
N ALA A 47 -8.53 -22.38 -11.02
CA ALA A 47 -7.70 -23.55 -11.31
C ALA A 47 -8.11 -24.80 -10.50
N ARG A 48 -9.36 -24.87 -10.03
CA ARG A 48 -9.87 -26.02 -9.26
C ARG A 48 -10.12 -27.27 -10.10
N GLN A 49 -10.17 -27.14 -11.40
CA GLN A 49 -10.39 -28.22 -12.36
C GLN A 49 -9.20 -28.30 -13.33
N ARG A 50 -9.10 -29.40 -14.06
CA ARG A 50 -8.04 -29.60 -15.06
C ARG A 50 -7.97 -28.46 -16.09
N THR A 51 -9.13 -27.95 -16.54
CA THR A 51 -9.18 -26.76 -17.40
C THR A 51 -9.20 -25.52 -16.53
N ILE A 52 -8.23 -24.64 -16.74
CA ILE A 52 -8.12 -23.36 -16.04
C ILE A 52 -9.06 -22.36 -16.70
N PHE A 53 -9.82 -21.65 -15.89
CA PHE A 53 -10.67 -20.56 -16.33
C PHE A 53 -10.31 -19.24 -15.62
N VAL A 54 -10.66 -18.15 -16.27
CA VAL A 54 -10.63 -16.82 -15.67
C VAL A 54 -12.07 -16.33 -15.51
N ASN A 55 -12.43 -16.00 -14.27
CA ASN A 55 -13.70 -15.36 -13.98
C ASN A 55 -13.50 -13.84 -14.09
N LEU A 56 -14.29 -13.20 -14.95
CA LEU A 56 -14.30 -11.77 -15.16
C LEU A 56 -15.66 -11.17 -14.82
N THR A 57 -15.68 -9.98 -14.26
CA THR A 57 -16.82 -9.06 -14.38
C THR A 57 -16.39 -7.95 -15.33
N VAL A 58 -17.09 -7.82 -16.45
CA VAL A 58 -16.76 -6.88 -17.51
C VAL A 58 -17.91 -5.90 -17.67
N ARG A 59 -17.60 -4.61 -17.66
CA ARG A 59 -18.52 -3.54 -18.02
C ARG A 59 -18.28 -3.16 -19.49
N VAL A 60 -19.35 -3.16 -20.27
CA VAL A 60 -19.35 -2.83 -21.69
C VAL A 60 -20.08 -1.49 -21.87
N TYR A 61 -19.43 -0.57 -22.54
CA TYR A 61 -19.98 0.73 -22.90
C TYR A 61 -20.49 0.66 -24.35
N LEU A 62 -21.79 0.89 -24.53
CA LEU A 62 -22.46 0.82 -25.82
C LEU A 62 -22.87 2.24 -26.24
N ASN A 63 -22.27 2.73 -27.34
CA ASN A 63 -22.51 4.07 -27.90
C ASN A 63 -22.23 5.21 -26.90
N GLU A 64 -21.38 4.98 -25.92
CA GLU A 64 -20.92 6.01 -24.97
C GLU A 64 -19.49 5.69 -24.49
N MET A 65 -18.73 6.72 -24.16
CA MET A 65 -17.39 6.57 -23.60
C MET A 65 -17.42 6.47 -22.07
N PRO A 66 -16.46 5.77 -21.44
CA PRO A 66 -16.29 5.82 -19.99
C PRO A 66 -16.10 7.27 -19.53
N LYS A 67 -16.91 7.72 -18.57
CA LYS A 67 -16.79 9.06 -17.97
C LYS A 67 -15.81 9.08 -16.80
N GLU A 68 -15.58 7.95 -16.18
CA GLU A 68 -14.73 7.80 -15.01
C GLU A 68 -13.32 7.40 -15.42
N GLY A 69 -12.29 7.92 -14.73
CA GLY A 69 -10.91 7.47 -14.86
C GLY A 69 -10.72 5.98 -14.47
N GLU A 70 -9.52 5.48 -14.64
CA GLU A 70 -9.19 4.09 -14.26
C GLU A 70 -9.22 3.88 -12.75
N TYR A 71 -8.94 4.93 -11.99
CA TYR A 71 -8.99 4.98 -10.53
C TYR A 71 -9.58 6.31 -10.05
N ARG A 72 -9.97 6.36 -8.78
CA ARG A 72 -10.49 7.58 -8.14
C ARG A 72 -9.35 8.35 -7.51
N GLU A 73 -9.18 9.59 -7.92
CA GLU A 73 -8.19 10.49 -7.34
C GLU A 73 -8.66 11.05 -5.99
N THR A 74 -7.71 11.20 -5.08
CA THR A 74 -7.87 11.95 -3.84
C THR A 74 -7.22 13.31 -4.02
N ILE A 75 -7.94 14.38 -3.68
CA ILE A 75 -7.41 15.74 -3.76
C ILE A 75 -6.62 16.04 -2.49
N TYR A 76 -5.37 16.44 -2.66
CA TYR A 76 -4.48 16.85 -1.60
C TYR A 76 -4.18 18.35 -1.75
N ASN A 77 -4.72 19.15 -0.81
CA ASN A 77 -4.52 20.59 -0.80
C ASN A 77 -3.23 20.97 -0.06
N ASN A 78 -2.74 22.20 -0.30
CA ASN A 78 -1.61 22.71 0.45
C ASN A 78 -1.98 22.95 1.93
N VAL A 79 -1.12 22.49 2.83
CA VAL A 79 -1.31 22.54 4.30
C VAL A 79 -0.13 23.19 5.02
N SER A 80 0.74 23.92 4.32
CA SER A 80 1.95 24.52 4.89
C SER A 80 1.70 25.42 6.10
N ASP A 81 0.57 26.12 6.12
CA ASP A 81 0.12 27.06 7.16
C ASP A 81 -0.88 26.45 8.15
N LYS A 82 -1.10 25.13 8.08
CA LYS A 82 -2.08 24.44 8.92
C LYS A 82 -1.47 23.87 10.20
N PRO A 83 -2.31 23.58 11.21
CA PRO A 83 -1.85 22.98 12.47
C PRO A 83 -1.04 21.71 12.21
N GLN A 84 0.09 21.60 12.91
CA GLN A 84 1.02 20.48 12.79
C GLN A 84 0.53 19.24 13.54
N VAL A 85 0.76 18.08 12.95
CA VAL A 85 0.63 16.75 13.59
C VAL A 85 1.92 15.98 13.31
N VAL A 86 2.53 15.47 14.36
CA VAL A 86 3.76 14.67 14.27
C VAL A 86 3.41 13.22 14.00
N VAL A 87 4.07 12.61 13.02
CA VAL A 87 3.89 11.19 12.67
C VAL A 87 5.23 10.47 12.86
N VAL A 88 5.28 9.52 13.77
CA VAL A 88 6.51 8.77 14.08
C VAL A 88 6.51 7.46 13.27
N GLY A 89 7.37 7.41 12.26
CA GLY A 89 7.54 6.30 11.33
C GLY A 89 7.00 6.60 9.93
N ALA A 90 7.83 6.37 8.91
CA ALA A 90 7.48 6.48 7.48
C ALA A 90 7.14 5.13 6.83
N GLY A 91 6.66 4.16 7.62
CA GLY A 91 6.07 2.92 7.12
C GLY A 91 4.71 3.15 6.48
N PRO A 92 4.01 2.08 6.02
CA PRO A 92 2.68 2.22 5.41
C PRO A 92 1.70 2.98 6.29
N GLY A 93 1.67 2.68 7.60
CA GLY A 93 0.81 3.38 8.56
C GLY A 93 1.06 4.88 8.60
N GLY A 94 2.33 5.30 8.67
CA GLY A 94 2.71 6.72 8.74
C GLY A 94 2.46 7.47 7.43
N LEU A 95 2.79 6.87 6.28
CA LEU A 95 2.56 7.51 4.98
C LEU A 95 1.05 7.72 4.71
N PHE A 96 0.21 6.71 4.99
CA PHE A 96 -1.24 6.85 4.86
C PHE A 96 -1.83 7.81 5.91
N ALA A 97 -1.30 7.83 7.14
CA ALA A 97 -1.69 8.80 8.15
C ALA A 97 -1.40 10.23 7.67
N ALA A 98 -0.21 10.47 7.14
CA ALA A 98 0.18 11.78 6.62
C ALA A 98 -0.70 12.25 5.45
N LEU A 99 -0.96 11.37 4.47
CA LEU A 99 -1.87 11.70 3.37
C LEU A 99 -3.28 12.00 3.89
N ARG A 100 -3.75 11.25 4.90
CA ARG A 100 -5.06 11.49 5.51
C ARG A 100 -5.11 12.80 6.29
N LEU A 101 -4.03 13.17 6.97
CA LEU A 101 -3.92 14.49 7.65
C LEU A 101 -4.05 15.63 6.64
N ILE A 102 -3.40 15.54 5.48
CA ILE A 102 -3.53 16.54 4.40
C ILE A 102 -4.99 16.66 3.94
N GLU A 103 -5.70 15.55 3.74
CA GLU A 103 -7.14 15.58 3.40
C GLU A 103 -7.98 16.29 4.48
N LEU A 104 -7.55 16.20 5.73
CA LEU A 104 -8.23 16.83 6.88
C LEU A 104 -7.79 18.30 7.10
N GLY A 105 -6.91 18.84 6.25
CA GLY A 105 -6.39 20.19 6.40
C GLY A 105 -5.39 20.34 7.55
N LEU A 106 -4.64 19.29 7.87
CA LEU A 106 -3.61 19.27 8.90
C LEU A 106 -2.23 19.03 8.26
N ARG A 107 -1.19 19.67 8.78
CA ARG A 107 0.19 19.57 8.29
C ARG A 107 0.91 18.38 8.95
N PRO A 108 1.22 17.30 8.22
CA PRO A 108 1.99 16.20 8.75
C PRO A 108 3.49 16.57 8.81
N VAL A 109 4.14 16.23 9.92
CA VAL A 109 5.59 16.21 10.07
C VAL A 109 6.00 14.80 10.44
N ILE A 110 6.58 14.08 9.48
CA ILE A 110 7.00 12.68 9.65
C ILE A 110 8.45 12.66 10.14
N VAL A 111 8.73 11.87 11.17
CA VAL A 111 10.08 11.48 11.56
C VAL A 111 10.27 9.98 11.31
N GLU A 112 11.35 9.63 10.63
CA GLU A 112 11.72 8.24 10.32
C GLU A 112 13.16 7.99 10.78
N ARG A 113 13.33 6.97 11.62
CA ARG A 113 14.64 6.62 12.18
C ARG A 113 15.63 6.14 11.12
N GLY A 114 15.13 5.47 10.10
CA GLY A 114 15.94 4.96 9.01
C GLY A 114 16.05 5.92 7.84
N LYS A 115 16.62 5.40 6.75
CA LYS A 115 16.86 6.15 5.52
C LYS A 115 15.65 6.12 4.60
N ASN A 116 15.66 7.00 3.60
CA ASN A 116 14.70 6.95 2.50
C ASN A 116 14.79 5.63 1.72
N VAL A 117 13.75 5.30 0.98
CA VAL A 117 13.62 4.00 0.31
C VAL A 117 14.77 3.67 -0.65
N ARG A 118 15.44 4.65 -1.25
CA ARG A 118 16.57 4.39 -2.16
C ARG A 118 17.87 4.12 -1.41
N ASP A 119 18.18 4.93 -0.41
CA ASP A 119 19.42 4.79 0.37
C ASP A 119 19.37 3.57 1.29
N ARG A 120 18.20 3.24 1.85
CA ARG A 120 17.96 2.04 2.63
C ARG A 120 18.32 0.76 1.87
N LYS A 121 18.18 0.74 0.54
CA LYS A 121 18.57 -0.41 -0.29
C LYS A 121 20.05 -0.78 -0.12
N LYS A 122 20.93 0.20 0.14
CA LYS A 122 22.35 -0.02 0.40
C LYS A 122 22.58 -0.77 1.73
N ASP A 123 21.85 -0.35 2.78
CA ASP A 123 21.95 -1.01 4.09
C ASP A 123 21.43 -2.46 4.02
N LEU A 124 20.36 -2.72 3.27
CA LEU A 124 19.86 -4.08 3.05
C LEU A 124 20.86 -4.97 2.29
N ALA A 125 21.60 -4.41 1.32
CA ALA A 125 22.61 -5.14 0.59
C ALA A 125 23.77 -5.56 1.50
N LEU A 126 24.14 -4.77 2.50
CA LEU A 126 25.17 -5.11 3.50
C LEU A 126 24.75 -6.29 4.38
N ILE A 127 23.47 -6.40 4.73
CA ILE A 127 22.94 -7.53 5.48
C ILE A 127 23.19 -8.84 4.73
N GLY A 128 22.91 -8.86 3.41
CA GLY A 128 23.10 -10.06 2.59
C GLY A 128 24.55 -10.38 2.28
N ARG A 129 25.42 -9.38 2.15
CA ARG A 129 26.83 -9.58 1.77
C ARG A 129 27.78 -9.76 2.94
N GLU A 130 27.56 -8.99 4.00
CA GLU A 130 28.50 -8.83 5.11
C GLU A 130 27.90 -9.21 6.46
N GLN A 131 26.62 -9.63 6.47
CA GLN A 131 25.85 -9.91 7.70
C GLN A 131 25.84 -8.72 8.69
N THR A 132 26.07 -7.51 8.19
CA THR A 132 26.10 -6.28 8.98
C THR A 132 24.71 -5.64 8.97
N VAL A 133 24.12 -5.49 10.15
CA VAL A 133 22.80 -4.88 10.33
C VAL A 133 22.94 -3.47 10.88
N ASN A 134 22.48 -2.46 10.13
CA ASN A 134 22.33 -1.12 10.67
C ASN A 134 21.10 -1.10 11.62
N PRO A 135 21.26 -0.77 12.91
CA PRO A 135 20.15 -0.82 13.87
C PRO A 135 19.01 0.16 13.55
N GLU A 136 19.30 1.25 12.87
CA GLU A 136 18.31 2.28 12.53
C GLU A 136 17.76 2.16 11.10
N SER A 137 18.44 1.42 10.20
CA SER A 137 18.02 1.28 8.80
C SER A 137 18.25 -0.16 8.32
N ASN A 138 17.17 -0.95 8.24
CA ASN A 138 17.23 -2.39 7.96
C ASN A 138 15.90 -2.91 7.39
N TYR A 139 15.61 -4.22 7.45
CA TYR A 139 14.33 -4.77 7.00
C TYR A 139 13.11 -4.27 7.78
N SER A 140 13.27 -3.84 9.03
CA SER A 140 12.15 -3.36 9.87
C SER A 140 12.00 -1.84 9.84
N PHE A 141 13.10 -1.11 9.72
CA PHE A 141 13.15 0.35 9.83
C PHE A 141 13.61 1.00 8.53
N GLY A 142 13.07 2.19 8.28
CA GLY A 142 13.27 2.98 7.08
C GLY A 142 11.99 3.15 6.28
N GLU A 143 11.99 4.07 5.34
CA GLU A 143 10.84 4.46 4.53
C GLU A 143 10.17 3.26 3.85
N GLY A 144 8.84 3.21 3.90
CA GLY A 144 8.02 2.11 3.39
C GLY A 144 7.93 0.90 4.32
N GLY A 145 8.64 0.90 5.46
CA GLY A 145 8.58 -0.15 6.48
C GLY A 145 9.07 -1.51 6.01
N ALA A 146 8.68 -2.57 6.72
CA ALA A 146 9.13 -3.94 6.45
C ALA A 146 8.70 -4.49 5.07
N GLY A 147 7.67 -3.93 4.46
CA GLY A 147 7.14 -4.36 3.16
C GLY A 147 7.76 -3.70 1.93
N ALA A 148 8.60 -2.68 2.08
CA ALA A 148 9.07 -1.83 0.98
C ALA A 148 9.73 -2.58 -0.19
N TYR A 149 10.39 -3.69 0.11
CA TYR A 149 11.09 -4.53 -0.88
C TYR A 149 10.46 -5.92 -1.04
N SER A 150 9.22 -6.08 -0.62
CA SER A 150 8.41 -7.27 -0.91
C SER A 150 7.71 -7.12 -2.27
N ASP A 151 7.01 -8.17 -2.70
CA ASP A 151 6.15 -8.10 -3.88
C ASP A 151 4.89 -7.22 -3.68
N GLY A 152 4.70 -6.66 -2.48
CA GLY A 152 3.60 -5.76 -2.17
C GLY A 152 2.23 -6.40 -2.30
N LYS A 153 2.05 -7.57 -1.68
CA LYS A 153 0.74 -8.23 -1.60
C LYS A 153 -0.26 -7.36 -0.86
N LEU A 154 -1.39 -7.07 -1.49
CA LEU A 154 -2.42 -6.17 -0.99
C LEU A 154 -3.70 -6.91 -0.56
N TYR A 155 -3.72 -8.25 -0.68
CA TYR A 155 -4.88 -9.03 -0.28
C TYR A 155 -5.10 -8.99 1.23
N THR A 156 -6.33 -8.70 1.65
CA THR A 156 -6.75 -8.77 3.04
C THR A 156 -8.11 -9.47 3.17
N ARG A 157 -8.26 -10.28 4.20
CA ARG A 157 -9.55 -10.84 4.60
C ARG A 157 -10.36 -9.88 5.48
N SER A 158 -9.70 -8.87 6.06
CA SER A 158 -10.35 -7.90 6.93
C SER A 158 -11.03 -6.81 6.10
N LYS A 159 -12.36 -6.89 6.01
CA LYS A 159 -13.20 -5.87 5.36
C LYS A 159 -13.96 -4.99 6.36
N LYS A 160 -13.82 -5.26 7.66
CA LYS A 160 -14.61 -4.59 8.71
C LYS A 160 -14.00 -3.27 9.18
N ARG A 161 -12.71 -3.04 8.96
CA ARG A 161 -11.98 -1.87 9.44
C ARG A 161 -11.35 -1.13 8.27
N GLY A 162 -11.90 0.03 7.95
CA GLY A 162 -11.39 0.90 6.90
C GLY A 162 -11.84 0.53 5.48
N ASN A 163 -11.62 1.45 4.56
CA ASN A 163 -11.99 1.33 3.15
C ASN A 163 -10.78 0.88 2.33
N VAL A 164 -10.70 -0.42 2.03
CA VAL A 164 -9.62 -1.02 1.23
C VAL A 164 -9.59 -0.43 -0.18
N ASP A 165 -10.75 -0.16 -0.78
CA ASP A 165 -10.85 0.42 -2.11
C ASP A 165 -10.15 1.79 -2.18
N LYS A 166 -10.33 2.64 -1.15
CA LYS A 166 -9.61 3.91 -1.05
C LYS A 166 -8.09 3.72 -1.04
N ILE A 167 -7.59 2.75 -0.27
CA ILE A 167 -6.15 2.46 -0.18
C ILE A 167 -5.59 2.05 -1.55
N LEU A 168 -6.30 1.18 -2.28
CA LEU A 168 -5.89 0.74 -3.61
C LEU A 168 -5.89 1.91 -4.62
N ASN A 169 -6.89 2.79 -4.56
CA ASN A 169 -6.94 3.98 -5.40
C ASN A 169 -5.79 4.94 -5.10
N VAL A 170 -5.44 5.15 -3.83
CA VAL A 170 -4.27 5.95 -3.44
C VAL A 170 -2.97 5.34 -4.00
N PHE A 171 -2.80 4.03 -3.96
CA PHE A 171 -1.65 3.39 -4.60
C PHE A 171 -1.62 3.61 -6.11
N CYS A 172 -2.77 3.51 -6.80
CA CYS A 172 -2.86 3.80 -8.25
C CYS A 172 -2.48 5.25 -8.54
N GLN A 173 -2.99 6.20 -7.77
CA GLN A 173 -2.66 7.63 -7.89
C GLN A 173 -1.15 7.89 -7.75
N HIS A 174 -0.45 7.05 -6.98
CA HIS A 174 1.00 7.15 -6.78
C HIS A 174 1.82 6.22 -7.67
N GLY A 175 1.21 5.62 -8.70
CA GLY A 175 1.90 4.90 -9.76
C GLY A 175 1.84 3.37 -9.71
N ALA A 176 0.99 2.80 -8.86
CA ALA A 176 0.66 1.39 -8.96
C ALA A 176 -0.25 1.12 -10.17
N SER A 177 -0.18 -0.09 -10.73
CA SER A 177 -1.03 -0.47 -11.85
C SER A 177 -2.51 -0.50 -11.43
N PRO A 178 -3.43 0.05 -12.24
CA PRO A 178 -4.87 -0.07 -11.98
C PRO A 178 -5.39 -1.51 -11.91
N SER A 179 -4.62 -2.50 -12.36
CA SER A 179 -4.93 -3.91 -12.21
C SER A 179 -5.16 -4.34 -10.75
N ILE A 180 -4.52 -3.64 -9.78
CA ILE A 180 -4.72 -3.93 -8.35
C ILE A 180 -6.15 -3.69 -7.87
N LEU A 181 -6.93 -2.87 -8.59
CA LEU A 181 -8.32 -2.58 -8.27
C LEU A 181 -9.27 -3.72 -8.67
N VAL A 182 -8.84 -4.56 -9.62
CA VAL A 182 -9.69 -5.58 -10.24
C VAL A 182 -9.27 -7.00 -9.91
N ASP A 183 -8.00 -7.22 -9.59
CA ASP A 183 -7.46 -8.54 -9.28
C ASP A 183 -7.92 -9.04 -7.90
N ALA A 184 -8.31 -10.31 -7.82
CA ALA A 184 -8.73 -10.94 -6.56
C ALA A 184 -7.60 -11.03 -5.53
N HIS A 185 -6.35 -11.15 -5.98
CA HIS A 185 -5.13 -11.17 -5.17
C HIS A 185 -4.13 -10.13 -5.69
N PRO A 186 -4.40 -8.83 -5.44
CA PRO A 186 -3.60 -7.76 -6.00
C PRO A 186 -2.21 -7.68 -5.36
N HIS A 187 -1.22 -7.35 -6.18
CA HIS A 187 0.14 -7.03 -5.74
C HIS A 187 0.75 -5.94 -6.62
N ILE A 188 1.65 -5.15 -6.05
CA ILE A 188 2.27 -4.01 -6.76
C ILE A 188 3.51 -4.47 -7.54
N GLY A 189 4.29 -5.36 -6.97
CA GLY A 189 5.56 -5.84 -7.50
C GLY A 189 6.77 -5.15 -6.84
N THR A 190 7.82 -5.95 -6.62
CA THR A 190 9.03 -5.56 -5.89
C THR A 190 9.74 -4.34 -6.47
N ASP A 191 9.75 -4.23 -7.81
CA ASP A 191 10.43 -3.12 -8.50
C ASP A 191 9.62 -1.81 -8.49
N LYS A 192 8.30 -1.92 -8.38
CA LYS A 192 7.38 -0.78 -8.47
C LYS A 192 7.08 -0.17 -7.12
N LEU A 193 7.00 -0.98 -6.07
CA LEU A 193 6.60 -0.53 -4.74
C LEU A 193 7.50 0.58 -4.17
N PRO A 194 8.84 0.54 -4.29
CA PRO A 194 9.70 1.63 -3.86
C PRO A 194 9.38 2.97 -4.53
N ARG A 195 9.01 2.94 -5.81
CA ARG A 195 8.62 4.15 -6.55
C ARG A 195 7.27 4.70 -6.10
N VAL A 196 6.33 3.83 -5.81
CA VAL A 196 5.02 4.24 -5.24
C VAL A 196 5.22 4.92 -3.89
N ILE A 197 6.05 4.35 -3.01
CA ILE A 197 6.40 4.93 -1.71
C ILE A 197 7.03 6.32 -1.88
N GLU A 198 8.00 6.45 -2.79
CA GLU A 198 8.64 7.72 -3.10
C GLU A 198 7.64 8.77 -3.60
N ASN A 199 6.71 8.38 -4.48
CA ASN A 199 5.66 9.26 -4.99
C ASN A 199 4.70 9.72 -3.87
N MET A 200 4.34 8.83 -2.94
CA MET A 200 3.54 9.21 -1.76
C MET A 200 4.25 10.27 -0.91
N ARG A 201 5.55 10.07 -0.62
CA ARG A 201 6.38 11.07 0.08
C ARG A 201 6.40 12.40 -0.67
N ASN A 202 6.64 12.36 -1.98
CA ASN A 202 6.70 13.57 -2.80
C ASN A 202 5.38 14.35 -2.78
N THR A 203 4.24 13.66 -2.78
CA THR A 203 2.92 14.29 -2.59
C THR A 203 2.83 14.97 -1.22
N ILE A 204 3.26 14.31 -0.15
CA ILE A 204 3.24 14.87 1.21
C ILE A 204 4.06 16.17 1.26
N ILE A 205 5.28 16.14 0.71
CA ILE A 205 6.16 17.32 0.67
C ILE A 205 5.58 18.43 -0.21
N ALA A 206 5.08 18.09 -1.39
CA ALA A 206 4.48 19.07 -2.32
C ALA A 206 3.25 19.78 -1.73
N CYS A 207 2.55 19.13 -0.80
CA CYS A 207 1.42 19.72 -0.08
C CYS A 207 1.83 20.50 1.17
N GLY A 208 3.13 20.65 1.45
CA GLY A 208 3.63 21.41 2.62
C GLY A 208 3.81 20.58 3.89
N GLY A 209 3.73 19.25 3.81
CA GLY A 209 4.19 18.36 4.87
C GLY A 209 5.71 18.22 4.88
N GLU A 210 6.25 17.63 5.93
CA GLU A 210 7.68 17.43 6.13
C GLU A 210 7.98 15.94 6.36
N VAL A 211 9.16 15.48 5.90
CA VAL A 211 9.67 14.13 6.16
C VAL A 211 11.14 14.21 6.53
N HIS A 212 11.46 13.84 7.76
CA HIS A 212 12.80 13.85 8.33
C HIS A 212 13.31 12.42 8.47
N PHE A 213 14.32 12.06 7.70
CA PHE A 213 15.00 10.77 7.79
C PHE A 213 16.13 10.79 8.81
N GLU A 214 16.59 9.62 9.25
CA GLU A 214 17.63 9.45 10.25
C GLU A 214 17.30 10.22 11.55
N THR A 215 16.00 10.39 11.77
CA THR A 215 15.42 11.14 12.89
C THR A 215 14.52 10.20 13.69
N ARG A 216 15.07 9.71 14.82
CA ARG A 216 14.38 8.80 15.74
C ARG A 216 13.69 9.59 16.84
N MET A 217 12.47 9.20 17.17
CA MET A 217 11.83 9.65 18.40
C MET A 217 12.50 8.95 19.58
N ASP A 218 13.06 9.72 20.50
CA ASP A 218 13.66 9.24 21.74
C ASP A 218 12.71 9.31 22.93
N ALA A 219 11.81 10.31 22.96
CA ALA A 219 10.84 10.49 24.02
C ALA A 219 9.53 11.12 23.50
N LEU A 220 8.43 10.86 24.21
CA LEU A 220 7.22 11.69 24.15
C LEU A 220 7.34 12.81 25.19
N ILE A 221 6.88 14.01 24.85
CA ILE A 221 6.70 15.10 25.79
C ILE A 221 5.30 14.97 26.37
N ILE A 222 5.23 14.64 27.66
CA ILE A 222 3.97 14.46 28.36
C ILE A 222 3.85 15.51 29.46
N GLU A 223 2.80 16.32 29.43
CA GLU A 223 2.49 17.35 30.41
C GLU A 223 1.02 17.23 30.82
N ASN A 224 0.77 17.12 32.11
CA ASN A 224 -0.59 16.97 32.65
C ASN A 224 -1.39 15.82 32.00
N ASP A 225 -0.77 14.65 31.85
CA ASP A 225 -1.32 13.45 31.20
C ASP A 225 -1.68 13.59 29.71
N GLU A 226 -1.22 14.66 29.06
CA GLU A 226 -1.39 14.89 27.65
C GLU A 226 -0.06 14.86 26.89
N VAL A 227 -0.05 14.22 25.72
CA VAL A 227 1.08 14.23 24.80
C VAL A 227 1.13 15.59 24.08
N LYS A 228 2.22 16.34 24.26
CA LYS A 228 2.44 17.65 23.66
C LYS A 228 3.38 17.63 22.47
N GLY A 229 4.12 16.54 22.26
CA GLY A 229 5.09 16.41 21.17
C GLY A 229 6.07 15.29 21.40
N ILE A 230 7.20 15.38 20.70
CA ILE A 230 8.31 14.43 20.80
C ILE A 230 9.65 15.12 20.93
N GLU A 231 10.62 14.42 21.50
CA GLU A 231 12.06 14.71 21.40
C GLU A 231 12.73 13.71 20.47
N THR A 232 13.69 14.17 19.69
CA THR A 232 14.40 13.35 18.71
C THR A 232 15.87 13.18 19.06
N ASN A 233 16.49 12.12 18.51
CA ASN A 233 17.93 11.84 18.63
C ASN A 233 18.83 12.98 18.06
N THR A 234 18.26 13.88 17.26
CA THR A 234 18.97 15.05 16.72
C THR A 234 18.88 16.27 17.65
N GLY A 235 18.23 16.12 18.79
CA GLY A 235 18.00 17.21 19.76
C GLY A 235 16.88 18.18 19.35
N GLN A 236 16.10 17.84 18.34
CA GLN A 236 14.93 18.63 17.96
C GLN A 236 13.72 18.28 18.81
N THR A 237 12.93 19.29 19.15
CA THR A 237 11.61 19.17 19.77
C THR A 237 10.55 19.48 18.74
N LEU A 238 9.64 18.54 18.50
CA LEU A 238 8.49 18.72 17.61
C LEU A 238 7.21 18.72 18.42
N LEU A 239 6.53 19.86 18.46
CA LEU A 239 5.29 20.02 19.24
C LEU A 239 4.06 19.72 18.39
N GLY A 240 3.00 19.22 19.03
CA GLY A 240 1.70 18.92 18.45
C GLY A 240 1.20 17.52 18.79
N PRO A 241 -0.01 17.17 18.36
CA PRO A 241 -0.52 15.81 18.47
C PRO A 241 0.41 14.81 17.80
N VAL A 242 0.53 13.60 18.37
CA VAL A 242 1.47 12.58 17.91
C VAL A 242 0.73 11.32 17.47
N ILE A 243 1.08 10.81 16.28
CA ILE A 243 0.65 9.51 15.78
C ILE A 243 1.86 8.57 15.81
N LEU A 244 1.81 7.52 16.64
CA LEU A 244 2.84 6.47 16.67
C LEU A 244 2.55 5.43 15.58
N ALA A 245 3.33 5.44 14.50
CA ALA A 245 3.25 4.50 13.39
C ALA A 245 4.56 3.67 13.25
N THR A 246 5.15 3.30 14.39
CA THR A 246 6.50 2.74 14.52
C THR A 246 6.64 1.28 14.09
N GLY A 247 5.53 0.61 13.80
CA GLY A 247 5.52 -0.81 13.46
C GLY A 247 5.76 -1.73 14.68
N HIS A 248 5.81 -3.03 14.43
CA HIS A 248 5.89 -4.04 15.50
C HIS A 248 7.32 -4.27 16.05
N SER A 249 8.36 -3.82 15.34
CA SER A 249 9.76 -4.10 15.70
C SER A 249 10.42 -3.01 16.54
N ALA A 250 9.76 -1.88 16.77
CA ALA A 250 10.26 -0.75 17.55
C ALA A 250 10.18 -1.04 19.06
N ARG A 251 10.97 -2.02 19.53
CA ARG A 251 10.95 -2.48 20.93
C ARG A 251 11.40 -1.41 21.92
N ASP A 252 12.27 -0.51 21.49
CA ASP A 252 12.71 0.67 22.22
C ASP A 252 11.55 1.59 22.55
N VAL A 253 10.64 1.84 21.61
CA VAL A 253 9.43 2.64 21.84
C VAL A 253 8.52 1.97 22.88
N TYR A 254 8.27 0.66 22.77
CA TYR A 254 7.46 -0.05 23.76
C TYR A 254 8.07 -0.01 25.16
N ARG A 255 9.42 -0.18 25.26
CA ARG A 255 10.12 -0.06 26.54
C ARG A 255 10.02 1.35 27.13
N TRP A 256 10.15 2.36 26.28
CA TRP A 256 10.00 3.74 26.71
C TRP A 256 8.57 4.01 27.25
N LEU A 257 7.55 3.59 26.52
CA LEU A 257 6.14 3.73 26.93
C LEU A 257 5.89 3.07 28.31
N ALA A 258 6.36 1.84 28.49
CA ALA A 258 6.23 1.12 29.76
C ALA A 258 6.97 1.81 30.91
N ALA A 259 8.19 2.31 30.67
CA ALA A 259 9.00 3.00 31.67
C ALA A 259 8.41 4.37 32.08
N ASN A 260 7.61 4.98 31.23
CA ASN A 260 6.97 6.29 31.45
C ASN A 260 5.48 6.17 31.78
N GLN A 261 5.05 5.05 32.31
CA GLN A 261 3.71 4.80 32.85
C GLN A 261 2.57 4.92 31.81
N VAL A 262 2.88 4.80 30.53
CA VAL A 262 1.86 4.68 29.49
C VAL A 262 1.34 3.25 29.50
N GLU A 263 0.03 3.09 29.64
CA GLU A 263 -0.61 1.77 29.72
C GLU A 263 -0.39 0.96 28.45
N ILE A 264 0.11 -0.27 28.59
CA ILE A 264 0.35 -1.21 27.50
C ILE A 264 -0.30 -2.55 27.84
N GLU A 265 -1.11 -3.07 26.93
CA GLU A 265 -1.71 -4.39 27.06
C GLU A 265 -1.00 -5.43 26.17
N ALA A 266 -0.76 -6.62 26.70
CA ALA A 266 -0.32 -7.75 25.92
C ALA A 266 -1.45 -8.27 25.01
N LYS A 267 -1.18 -8.38 23.70
CA LYS A 267 -2.11 -8.98 22.74
C LYS A 267 -1.57 -10.27 22.17
N GLY A 268 -2.46 -11.25 22.00
CA GLY A 268 -2.13 -12.48 21.26
C GLY A 268 -1.76 -12.16 19.80
N ILE A 269 -0.74 -12.87 19.29
CA ILE A 269 -0.31 -12.78 17.91
C ILE A 269 -0.46 -14.15 17.23
N ALA A 270 -0.68 -14.14 15.91
CA ALA A 270 -0.57 -15.34 15.11
C ALA A 270 0.88 -15.55 14.70
N VAL A 271 1.42 -16.73 15.02
CA VAL A 271 2.78 -17.15 14.63
C VAL A 271 2.68 -18.30 13.64
N GLY A 272 3.51 -18.27 12.60
CA GLY A 272 3.57 -19.30 11.59
C GLY A 272 4.98 -19.43 11.02
N VAL A 273 5.14 -20.39 10.14
CA VAL A 273 6.39 -20.63 9.40
C VAL A 273 6.18 -20.27 7.93
N ARG A 274 7.26 -19.89 7.27
CA ARG A 274 7.31 -19.76 5.83
C ARG A 274 7.86 -21.05 5.25
N LEU A 275 7.07 -21.65 4.35
CA LEU A 275 7.51 -22.81 3.56
C LEU A 275 7.89 -22.32 2.17
N GLU A 276 9.04 -22.76 1.69
CA GLU A 276 9.52 -22.48 0.34
C GLU A 276 9.55 -23.78 -0.46
N HIS A 277 9.10 -23.71 -1.69
CA HIS A 277 9.08 -24.81 -2.64
C HIS A 277 9.66 -24.34 -3.98
N PRO A 278 10.26 -25.24 -4.78
CA PRO A 278 10.56 -24.93 -6.17
C PRO A 278 9.30 -24.51 -6.92
N ALA A 279 9.38 -23.43 -7.70
CA ALA A 279 8.24 -22.91 -8.46
C ALA A 279 7.62 -23.99 -9.38
N GLU A 280 8.47 -24.78 -10.09
CA GLU A 280 8.05 -25.86 -10.96
C GLU A 280 7.18 -26.92 -10.26
N LEU A 281 7.50 -27.24 -8.97
CA LEU A 281 6.68 -28.17 -8.19
C LEU A 281 5.28 -27.61 -7.95
N ILE A 282 5.20 -26.35 -7.58
CA ILE A 282 3.92 -25.67 -7.31
C ILE A 282 3.11 -25.52 -8.60
N ASP A 283 3.76 -25.12 -9.69
CA ASP A 283 3.11 -24.96 -11.00
C ASP A 283 2.52 -26.29 -11.49
N ARG A 284 3.27 -27.39 -11.35
CA ARG A 284 2.78 -28.73 -11.72
C ARG A 284 1.59 -29.18 -10.87
N ILE A 285 1.61 -28.89 -9.56
CA ILE A 285 0.50 -29.26 -8.65
C ILE A 285 -0.74 -28.42 -8.94
N GLN A 286 -0.57 -27.13 -9.22
CA GLN A 286 -1.67 -26.17 -9.28
C GLN A 286 -2.24 -25.97 -10.69
N TYR A 287 -1.39 -26.04 -11.71
CA TYR A 287 -1.78 -25.71 -13.09
C TYR A 287 -1.63 -26.86 -14.10
N HIS A 288 -1.06 -28.00 -13.68
CA HIS A 288 -0.90 -29.26 -14.44
C HIS A 288 0.10 -29.19 -15.58
#